data_4d90353f23b708c12053fffd14172b02
#
_entry.id   4d90353f23b708c12053fffd14172b02
#
_cell.length_a   1.000
_cell.length_b   1.000
_cell.length_c   1.000
_cell.angle_alpha   90.00
_cell.angle_beta   90.00
_cell.angle_gamma   90.00
#
_symmetry.space_group_name_H-M   'P 1'
#
loop_
_entity.id
_entity.type
_entity.pdbx_description
1 polymer ?
#
loop_
_entity_poly.entity_id
_entity_poly.type
_entity_poly.pdbx_seq_one_letter_code
_entity_poly.pdbx_strand_id
1 'polypeptide(L)'
;KNEYPDLSPYHIIIMASGIYYGNFDKDLLRVADHCLRDGDKVVGLMTYGGQAKFNGRDLDGVCRMKFANLLCMYGCPGFDTYGPFKLVGGMNKGRPNQEDIDGAVAFYDRLVEDYGEIIIEERAKRDKQDAFNAAHPAGGLMSNIKRSAKKIAKKFEKTDDAQ
;
A
#
# COMPACT_ATOMS: atom_id res chain seq x y z
N LYS A 1 -6.27 4.35 24.19
CA LYS A 1 -6.36 3.15 23.32
C LYS A 1 -6.17 3.63 21.91
N ASN A 2 -5.11 3.22 21.23
CA ASN A 2 -4.99 3.43 19.79
C ASN A 2 -5.99 2.48 19.13
N GLU A 3 -7.11 3.01 18.68
CA GLU A 3 -8.07 2.25 17.89
C GLU A 3 -7.58 2.27 16.45
N TYR A 4 -7.15 1.11 15.93
CA TYR A 4 -6.79 0.95 14.53
C TYR A 4 -8.05 0.76 13.69
N PRO A 5 -8.11 1.33 12.47
CA PRO A 5 -9.26 1.19 11.60
C PRO A 5 -9.41 -0.25 11.09
N ASP A 6 -10.65 -0.71 10.95
CA ASP A 6 -10.92 -1.94 10.20
C ASP A 6 -10.88 -1.65 8.69
N LEU A 7 -9.88 -2.20 8.02
CA LEU A 7 -9.70 -2.06 6.58
C LEU A 7 -10.36 -3.20 5.78
N SER A 8 -10.92 -4.18 6.47
CA SER A 8 -11.49 -5.37 5.84
C SER A 8 -12.65 -5.11 4.84
N PRO A 9 -13.49 -4.07 4.98
CA PRO A 9 -14.57 -3.82 4.02
C PRO A 9 -14.11 -3.27 2.67
N TYR A 10 -12.88 -2.79 2.56
CA TYR A 10 -12.43 -2.05 1.39
C TYR A 10 -11.75 -2.95 0.35
N HIS A 11 -11.98 -2.68 -0.93
CA HIS A 11 -11.38 -3.39 -2.06
C HIS A 11 -9.95 -2.90 -2.34
N ILE A 12 -9.74 -1.61 -2.17
CA ILE A 12 -8.45 -0.92 -2.35
C ILE A 12 -8.20 -0.07 -1.11
N ILE A 13 -6.99 -0.13 -0.61
CA ILE A 13 -6.53 0.65 0.54
C ILE A 13 -5.53 1.68 0.04
N ILE A 14 -5.87 2.96 0.15
CA ILE A 14 -4.99 4.05 -0.24
C ILE A 14 -4.25 4.56 0.98
N MET A 15 -2.93 4.42 0.98
CA MET A 15 -2.03 4.95 2.01
C MET A 15 -1.44 6.27 1.52
N ALA A 16 -1.90 7.38 2.13
CA ALA A 16 -1.52 8.73 1.71
C ALA A 16 -0.67 9.44 2.78
N SER A 17 0.48 10.00 2.39
CA SER A 17 1.39 10.68 3.30
C SER A 17 2.28 11.70 2.59
N GLY A 18 2.78 12.66 3.37
CA GLY A 18 4.03 13.35 3.01
C GLY A 18 5.22 12.40 3.15
N ILE A 19 6.30 12.69 2.43
CA ILE A 19 7.55 11.96 2.56
C ILE A 19 8.51 12.71 3.48
N TYR A 20 8.92 12.04 4.54
CA TYR A 20 9.82 12.55 5.57
C TYR A 20 11.12 11.75 5.55
N TYR A 21 12.23 12.37 5.15
CA TYR A 21 13.55 11.70 5.02
C TYR A 21 13.51 10.46 4.10
N GLY A 22 12.73 10.52 3.04
CA GLY A 22 12.58 9.42 2.08
C GLY A 22 11.55 8.35 2.46
N ASN A 23 10.87 8.50 3.60
CA ASN A 23 9.93 7.53 4.14
C ASN A 23 8.52 8.10 4.27
N PHE A 24 7.53 7.22 4.23
CA PHE A 24 6.17 7.54 4.65
C PHE A 24 6.11 7.89 6.14
N ASP A 25 5.05 8.56 6.56
CA ASP A 25 4.84 8.87 7.97
C ASP A 25 4.83 7.60 8.83
N LYS A 26 5.51 7.66 9.97
CA LYS A 26 5.69 6.50 10.87
C LYS A 26 4.37 5.98 11.44
N ASP A 27 3.41 6.88 11.70
CA ASP A 27 2.12 6.47 12.25
C ASP A 27 1.28 5.81 11.18
N LEU A 28 1.35 6.28 9.92
CA LEU A 28 0.75 5.61 8.78
C LEU A 28 1.33 4.21 8.55
N LEU A 29 2.65 4.06 8.60
CA LEU A 29 3.30 2.74 8.48
C LEU A 29 2.91 1.80 9.62
N ARG A 30 2.72 2.34 10.83
CA ARG A 30 2.22 1.56 11.98
C ARG A 30 0.79 1.08 11.76
N VAL A 31 -0.08 1.93 11.20
CA VAL A 31 -1.44 1.53 10.80
C VAL A 31 -1.37 0.45 9.72
N ALA A 32 -0.53 0.62 8.69
CA ALA A 32 -0.34 -0.39 7.66
C ALA A 32 0.11 -1.73 8.25
N ASP A 33 1.10 -1.71 9.16
CA ASP A 33 1.58 -2.93 9.82
C ASP A 33 0.52 -3.63 10.67
N HIS A 34 -0.35 -2.90 11.34
CA HIS A 34 -1.41 -3.50 12.17
C HIS A 34 -2.62 -3.96 11.37
N CYS A 35 -3.01 -3.23 10.33
CA CYS A 35 -4.30 -3.39 9.67
C CYS A 35 -4.25 -4.18 8.37
N LEU A 36 -3.12 -4.14 7.64
CA LEU A 36 -2.99 -4.85 6.37
C LEU A 36 -2.98 -6.37 6.58
N ARG A 37 -3.66 -7.06 5.69
CA ARG A 37 -3.81 -8.52 5.68
C ARG A 37 -3.31 -9.11 4.37
N ASP A 38 -3.10 -10.42 4.39
CA ASP A 38 -2.75 -11.17 3.19
C ASP A 38 -3.77 -10.92 2.05
N GLY A 39 -3.25 -10.52 0.91
CA GLY A 39 -4.02 -10.27 -0.30
C GLY A 39 -4.64 -8.89 -0.42
N ASP A 40 -4.53 -8.01 0.61
CA ASP A 40 -5.02 -6.63 0.50
C ASP A 40 -4.35 -5.90 -0.66
N LYS A 41 -5.12 -5.06 -1.35
CA LYS A 41 -4.64 -4.24 -2.47
C LYS A 41 -4.34 -2.85 -1.94
N VAL A 42 -3.09 -2.44 -2.04
CA VAL A 42 -2.59 -1.19 -1.49
C VAL A 42 -2.12 -0.27 -2.61
N VAL A 43 -2.42 1.00 -2.48
CA VAL A 43 -1.94 2.07 -3.36
C VAL A 43 -1.28 3.12 -2.48
N GLY A 44 -0.10 3.59 -2.87
CA GLY A 44 0.57 4.70 -2.20
C GLY A 44 0.27 6.04 -2.87
N LEU A 45 -0.11 7.05 -2.09
CA LEU A 45 -0.12 8.45 -2.52
C LEU A 45 0.88 9.24 -1.69
N MET A 46 1.73 10.02 -2.34
CA MET A 46 2.73 10.78 -1.60
C MET A 46 2.97 12.18 -2.15
N THR A 47 3.29 13.10 -1.22
CA THR A 47 3.88 14.39 -1.56
C THR A 47 5.31 14.43 -1.06
N TYR A 48 6.23 15.03 -1.82
CA TYR A 48 7.64 15.09 -1.48
C TYR A 48 8.25 16.46 -1.78
N GLY A 49 9.22 16.88 -0.96
CA GLY A 49 9.96 18.14 -1.17
C GLY A 49 11.06 18.00 -2.21
N GLY A 50 11.83 16.93 -2.16
CA GLY A 50 12.98 16.67 -3.01
C GLY A 50 12.75 15.53 -4.03
N GLN A 51 13.85 14.87 -4.42
CA GLN A 51 13.77 13.79 -5.43
C GLN A 51 13.02 12.56 -4.93
N ALA A 52 12.13 12.04 -5.78
CA ALA A 52 11.23 10.94 -5.48
C ALA A 52 11.83 9.53 -5.65
N LYS A 53 13.04 9.39 -6.21
CA LYS A 53 13.58 8.11 -6.75
C LYS A 53 13.56 6.91 -5.79
N PHE A 54 13.55 7.15 -4.49
CA PHE A 54 13.59 6.07 -3.49
C PHE A 54 12.46 6.15 -2.47
N ASN A 55 11.52 7.08 -2.65
CA ASN A 55 10.41 7.27 -1.75
C ASN A 55 9.46 6.05 -1.81
N GLY A 56 8.87 5.71 -0.67
CA GLY A 56 7.85 4.66 -0.59
C GLY A 56 8.36 3.22 -0.48
N ARG A 57 9.68 3.00 -0.40
CA ARG A 57 10.25 1.65 -0.19
C ARG A 57 9.86 1.02 1.13
N ASP A 58 9.66 1.82 2.14
CA ASP A 58 9.19 1.42 3.45
C ASP A 58 7.76 0.89 3.42
N LEU A 59 6.85 1.56 2.68
CA LEU A 59 5.49 1.05 2.46
C LEU A 59 5.51 -0.28 1.71
N ASP A 60 6.34 -0.41 0.66
CA ASP A 60 6.53 -1.68 -0.06
C ASP A 60 7.04 -2.77 0.89
N GLY A 61 7.99 -2.44 1.76
CA GLY A 61 8.50 -3.35 2.79
C GLY A 61 7.40 -3.86 3.72
N VAL A 62 6.55 -2.97 4.23
CA VAL A 62 5.41 -3.36 5.08
C VAL A 62 4.43 -4.23 4.30
N CYS A 63 4.06 -3.86 3.07
CA CYS A 63 3.18 -4.65 2.24
C CYS A 63 3.71 -6.07 2.02
N ARG A 64 5.00 -6.22 1.73
CA ARG A 64 5.64 -7.54 1.57
C ARG A 64 5.58 -8.38 2.84
N MET A 65 5.87 -7.80 4.01
CA MET A 65 5.79 -8.51 5.29
C MET A 65 4.38 -8.99 5.59
N LYS A 66 3.36 -8.21 5.19
CA LYS A 66 1.94 -8.54 5.41
C LYS A 66 1.34 -9.41 4.30
N PHE A 67 2.11 -9.76 3.27
CA PHE A 67 1.61 -10.41 2.06
C PHE A 67 0.50 -9.62 1.35
N ALA A 68 0.45 -8.31 1.59
CA ALA A 68 -0.38 -7.37 0.85
C ALA A 68 0.29 -7.02 -0.49
N ASN A 69 -0.51 -6.61 -1.46
CA ASN A 69 -0.03 -6.28 -2.79
C ASN A 69 0.00 -4.76 -2.97
N LEU A 70 1.18 -4.17 -2.95
CA LEU A 70 1.35 -2.79 -3.38
C LEU A 70 1.22 -2.76 -4.91
N LEU A 71 0.10 -2.23 -5.41
CA LEU A 71 -0.20 -2.19 -6.84
C LEU A 71 0.65 -1.13 -7.56
N CYS A 72 0.59 0.08 -7.06
CA CYS A 72 1.29 1.23 -7.63
C CYS A 72 1.37 2.38 -6.63
N MET A 73 2.14 3.40 -6.99
CA MET A 73 2.26 4.63 -6.19
C MET A 73 2.19 5.85 -7.12
N TYR A 74 1.52 6.89 -6.65
CA TYR A 74 1.55 8.22 -7.24
C TYR A 74 2.26 9.18 -6.29
N GLY A 75 3.06 10.08 -6.83
CA GLY A 75 3.73 11.11 -6.05
C GLY A 75 3.82 12.43 -6.81
N CYS A 76 3.61 13.50 -6.09
CA CYS A 76 3.75 14.85 -6.62
C CYS A 76 4.61 15.73 -5.69
N PRO A 77 5.15 16.83 -6.19
CA PRO A 77 5.84 17.81 -5.36
C PRO A 77 4.93 18.34 -4.25
N GLY A 78 5.47 18.49 -3.05
CA GLY A 78 4.83 19.13 -1.91
C GLY A 78 5.65 20.31 -1.42
N PHE A 79 5.01 21.27 -0.78
CA PHE A 79 5.71 22.39 -0.17
C PHE A 79 6.57 21.92 0.99
N ASP A 80 7.87 22.19 0.91
CA ASP A 80 8.84 21.76 1.91
C ASP A 80 9.60 22.97 2.50
N THR A 81 9.54 23.09 3.82
CA THR A 81 10.24 24.12 4.58
C THR A 81 11.32 23.55 5.50
N TYR A 82 11.71 22.27 5.29
CA TYR A 82 12.67 21.62 6.16
C TYR A 82 14.12 22.08 5.93
N GLY A 83 14.89 22.16 7.00
CA GLY A 83 16.32 22.47 6.96
C GLY A 83 16.63 23.81 6.32
N PRO A 84 17.62 23.90 5.39
CA PRO A 84 18.04 25.15 4.78
C PRO A 84 16.96 25.80 3.91
N PHE A 85 15.99 25.05 3.43
CA PHE A 85 14.87 25.58 2.61
C PHE A 85 14.03 26.58 3.37
N LYS A 86 13.94 26.47 4.70
CA LYS A 86 13.26 27.44 5.55
C LYS A 86 13.81 28.87 5.39
N LEU A 87 15.12 28.99 5.20
CA LEU A 87 15.79 30.29 5.07
C LEU A 87 15.50 31.01 3.74
N VAL A 88 15.14 30.24 2.72
CA VAL A 88 14.81 30.76 1.36
C VAL A 88 13.31 30.76 1.07
N GLY A 89 12.48 30.56 2.11
CA GLY A 89 11.02 30.59 1.97
C GLY A 89 10.38 29.27 1.55
N GLY A 90 11.13 28.17 1.57
CA GLY A 90 10.67 26.81 1.23
C GLY A 90 10.93 26.43 -0.23
N MET A 91 10.80 25.14 -0.49
CA MET A 91 10.88 24.55 -1.83
C MET A 91 9.47 24.15 -2.30
N ASN A 92 9.22 24.20 -3.60
CA ASN A 92 7.92 23.87 -4.21
C ASN A 92 6.75 24.68 -3.65
N LYS A 93 6.93 25.99 -3.45
CA LYS A 93 5.88 26.87 -2.94
C LYS A 93 4.65 26.83 -3.86
N GLY A 94 3.46 26.64 -3.26
CA GLY A 94 2.21 26.49 -4.00
C GLY A 94 1.93 25.09 -4.52
N ARG A 95 2.74 24.08 -4.10
CA ARG A 95 2.50 22.66 -4.42
C ARG A 95 2.04 21.90 -3.16
N PRO A 96 1.15 20.89 -3.27
CA PRO A 96 0.47 20.49 -4.51
C PRO A 96 -0.45 21.59 -5.05
N ASN A 97 -0.54 21.70 -6.37
CA ASN A 97 -1.47 22.60 -7.04
C ASN A 97 -2.58 21.78 -7.74
N GLN A 98 -3.45 22.45 -8.50
CA GLN A 98 -4.57 21.79 -9.17
C GLN A 98 -4.10 20.71 -10.16
N GLU A 99 -3.00 20.92 -10.87
CA GLU A 99 -2.42 19.94 -11.79
C GLU A 99 -2.00 18.65 -11.07
N ASP A 100 -1.43 18.77 -9.86
CA ASP A 100 -1.06 17.62 -9.03
C ASP A 100 -2.29 16.84 -8.56
N ILE A 101 -3.36 17.56 -8.20
CA ILE A 101 -4.64 16.96 -7.80
C ILE A 101 -5.27 16.24 -8.98
N ASP A 102 -5.36 16.90 -10.12
CA ASP A 102 -5.91 16.31 -11.35
C ASP A 102 -5.09 15.08 -11.78
N GLY A 103 -3.76 15.13 -11.63
CA GLY A 103 -2.88 14.00 -11.84
C GLY A 103 -3.17 12.82 -10.91
N ALA A 104 -3.45 13.08 -9.63
CA ALA A 104 -3.82 12.04 -8.67
C ALA A 104 -5.19 11.41 -9.00
N VAL A 105 -6.16 12.21 -9.43
CA VAL A 105 -7.47 11.72 -9.88
C VAL A 105 -7.30 10.85 -11.13
N ALA A 106 -6.61 11.34 -12.15
CA ALA A 106 -6.35 10.59 -13.38
C ALA A 106 -5.55 9.29 -13.13
N PHE A 107 -4.68 9.29 -12.13
CA PHE A 107 -3.99 8.08 -11.69
C PHE A 107 -4.96 7.06 -11.10
N TYR A 108 -5.88 7.49 -10.23
CA TYR A 108 -6.90 6.62 -9.64
C TYR A 108 -7.86 6.07 -10.69
N ASP A 109 -8.33 6.90 -11.62
CA ASP A 109 -9.22 6.47 -12.69
C ASP A 109 -8.58 5.36 -13.54
N ARG A 110 -7.31 5.52 -13.93
CA ARG A 110 -6.55 4.47 -14.63
C ARG A 110 -6.38 3.21 -13.80
N LEU A 111 -6.13 3.33 -12.49
CA LEU A 111 -6.04 2.18 -11.61
C LEU A 111 -7.34 1.37 -11.59
N VAL A 112 -8.49 2.07 -11.53
CA VAL A 112 -9.80 1.41 -11.54
C VAL A 112 -10.09 0.80 -12.91
N GLU A 113 -9.73 1.47 -13.99
CA GLU A 113 -9.88 0.98 -15.36
C GLU A 113 -9.04 -0.28 -15.61
N ASP A 114 -7.77 -0.27 -15.19
CA ASP A 114 -6.82 -1.37 -15.44
C ASP A 114 -7.05 -2.58 -14.53
N TYR A 115 -7.45 -2.37 -13.29
CA TYR A 115 -7.46 -3.42 -12.26
C TYR A 115 -8.80 -3.63 -11.57
N GLY A 116 -9.80 -2.78 -11.80
CA GLY A 116 -11.04 -2.77 -11.02
C GLY A 116 -11.78 -4.10 -11.05
N GLU A 117 -11.96 -4.71 -12.22
CA GLU A 117 -12.65 -6.01 -12.36
C GLU A 117 -11.89 -7.13 -11.64
N ILE A 118 -10.58 -7.19 -11.81
CA ILE A 118 -9.72 -8.20 -11.18
C ILE A 118 -9.75 -8.07 -9.65
N ILE A 119 -9.74 -6.83 -9.15
CA ILE A 119 -9.80 -6.55 -7.70
C ILE A 119 -11.14 -7.00 -7.12
N ILE A 120 -12.23 -6.71 -7.80
CA ILE A 120 -13.58 -7.13 -7.37
C ILE A 120 -13.71 -8.64 -7.36
N GLU A 121 -13.24 -9.34 -8.40
CA GLU A 121 -13.27 -10.80 -8.46
C GLU A 121 -12.42 -11.45 -7.36
N GLU A 122 -11.19 -10.97 -7.15
CA GLU A 122 -10.30 -11.50 -6.12
C GLU A 122 -10.88 -11.27 -4.73
N ARG A 123 -11.51 -10.12 -4.51
CA ARG A 123 -12.23 -9.84 -3.27
C ARG A 123 -13.36 -10.81 -3.04
N ALA A 124 -14.21 -11.04 -4.02
CA ALA A 124 -15.32 -12.00 -3.92
C ALA A 124 -14.82 -13.43 -3.63
N LYS A 125 -13.67 -13.83 -4.20
CA LYS A 125 -13.04 -15.13 -3.91
C LYS A 125 -12.54 -15.19 -2.46
N ARG A 126 -11.93 -14.10 -1.95
CA ARG A 126 -11.46 -14.00 -0.55
C ARG A 126 -12.63 -14.08 0.41
N ASP A 127 -13.68 -13.30 0.20
CA ASP A 127 -14.85 -13.26 1.08
C ASP A 127 -15.54 -14.65 1.17
N LYS A 128 -15.63 -15.37 0.06
CA LYS A 128 -16.12 -16.77 0.04
C LYS A 128 -15.23 -17.70 0.86
N GLN A 129 -13.90 -17.55 0.75
CA GLN A 129 -12.94 -18.36 1.50
C GLN A 129 -13.01 -18.06 2.99
N ASP A 130 -13.13 -16.78 3.36
CA ASP A 130 -13.24 -16.35 4.76
C ASP A 130 -14.55 -16.86 5.39
N ALA A 131 -15.66 -16.78 4.67
CA ALA A 131 -16.94 -17.35 5.07
C ALA A 131 -16.86 -18.87 5.26
N PHE A 132 -16.21 -19.58 4.34
CA PHE A 132 -15.97 -21.02 4.46
C PHE A 132 -15.12 -21.37 5.68
N ASN A 133 -14.03 -20.63 5.91
CA ASN A 133 -13.14 -20.82 7.05
C ASN A 133 -13.86 -20.56 8.39
N ALA A 134 -14.73 -19.55 8.43
CA ALA A 134 -15.54 -19.24 9.59
C ALA A 134 -16.55 -20.35 9.92
N ALA A 135 -17.16 -20.94 8.88
CA ALA A 135 -18.11 -22.06 9.02
C ALA A 135 -17.42 -23.40 9.37
N HIS A 136 -16.12 -23.56 9.01
CA HIS A 136 -15.35 -24.79 9.19
C HIS A 136 -14.01 -24.53 9.88
N PRO A 137 -13.97 -24.20 11.17
CA PRO A 137 -12.76 -23.73 11.87
C PRO A 137 -11.57 -24.69 11.75
N ALA A 138 -11.79 -26.00 11.87
CA ALA A 138 -10.73 -27.01 11.77
C ALA A 138 -10.20 -27.14 10.32
N GLY A 139 -11.08 -27.11 9.33
CA GLY A 139 -10.72 -27.15 7.91
C GLY A 139 -10.03 -25.84 7.45
N GLY A 140 -10.51 -24.71 7.95
CA GLY A 140 -9.93 -23.39 7.68
C GLY A 140 -8.50 -23.25 8.14
N LEU A 141 -8.18 -23.73 9.34
CA LEU A 141 -6.82 -23.70 9.87
C LEU A 141 -5.83 -24.49 8.99
N MET A 142 -6.21 -25.69 8.58
CA MET A 142 -5.35 -26.55 7.72
C MET A 142 -5.20 -25.99 6.30
N SER A 143 -6.24 -25.38 5.74
CA SER A 143 -6.18 -24.73 4.43
C SER A 143 -5.27 -23.51 4.45
N ASN A 144 -5.32 -22.72 5.50
CA ASN A 144 -4.47 -21.54 5.68
C ASN A 144 -3.00 -21.92 5.84
N ILE A 145 -2.70 -22.98 6.63
CA ILE A 145 -1.32 -23.50 6.76
C ILE A 145 -0.79 -23.97 5.41
N LYS A 146 -1.56 -24.74 4.64
CA LYS A 146 -1.16 -25.20 3.30
C LYS A 146 -0.94 -24.05 2.33
N ARG A 147 -1.79 -23.02 2.37
CA ARG A 147 -1.69 -21.83 1.51
C ARG A 147 -0.45 -21.01 1.84
N SER A 148 -0.17 -20.79 3.13
CA SER A 148 1.03 -20.09 3.58
C SER A 148 2.31 -20.85 3.21
N ALA A 149 2.34 -22.17 3.42
CA ALA A 149 3.47 -23.01 3.02
C ALA A 149 3.72 -22.97 1.51
N LYS A 150 2.67 -23.01 0.68
CA LYS A 150 2.79 -22.89 -0.78
C LYS A 150 3.30 -21.53 -1.25
N LYS A 151 2.87 -20.42 -0.58
CA LYS A 151 3.39 -19.08 -0.87
C LYS A 151 4.86 -18.95 -0.52
N ILE A 152 5.27 -19.50 0.61
CA ILE A 152 6.67 -19.51 1.04
C ILE A 152 7.51 -20.29 0.04
N ALA A 153 7.12 -21.50 -0.33
CA ALA A 153 7.82 -22.32 -1.32
C ALA A 153 8.00 -21.58 -2.67
N LYS A 154 6.93 -20.98 -3.20
CA LYS A 154 6.99 -20.21 -4.45
C LYS A 154 7.90 -18.97 -4.38
N LYS A 155 8.11 -18.42 -3.18
CA LYS A 155 9.00 -17.27 -2.99
C LYS A 155 10.48 -17.70 -3.02
N PHE A 156 10.80 -18.90 -2.53
CA PHE A 156 12.16 -19.47 -2.61
C PHE A 156 12.51 -19.89 -4.04
N GLU A 157 11.59 -20.52 -4.78
CA GLU A 157 11.81 -20.87 -6.20
C GLU A 157 12.17 -19.65 -7.08
N LYS A 158 11.55 -18.49 -6.83
CA LYS A 158 11.85 -17.25 -7.57
C LYS A 158 13.20 -16.59 -7.23
N THR A 159 13.80 -16.93 -6.09
CA THR A 159 15.11 -16.40 -5.72
C THR A 159 16.26 -17.22 -6.30
N ASP A 160 16.03 -18.50 -6.62
CA ASP A 160 17.04 -19.37 -7.21
C ASP A 160 17.18 -19.16 -8.75
N ASP A 161 16.12 -18.67 -9.42
CA ASP A 161 16.15 -18.33 -10.86
C ASP A 161 16.78 -16.95 -11.17
N ALA A 162 17.23 -16.21 -10.16
CA ALA A 162 17.77 -14.84 -10.28
C ALA A 162 19.29 -14.77 -10.01
N GLN A 163 20.00 -15.87 -10.02
CA GLN A 163 21.48 -15.96 -9.97
C GLN A 163 22.02 -16.44 -11.36
#